data_20fc807750bbe0bce701da3b893f8783
#
_entry.id   20fc807750bbe0bce701da3b893f8783
#
_cell.length_a   1.000
_cell.length_b   1.000
_cell.length_c   1.000
_cell.angle_alpha   90.00
_cell.angle_beta   90.00
_cell.angle_gamma   90.00
#
_symmetry.space_group_name_H-M   'P 1'
#
loop_
_entity.id
_entity.type
_entity.pdbx_description
1 polymer ?
#
loop_
_entity_poly.entity_id
_entity_poly.type
_entity_poly.pdbx_seq_one_letter_code
_entity_poly.pdbx_strand_id
1 'polypeptide(L)'
;MRPTWIVAAALSLALTTPAVRADTPGASATTSWPDTRVGALAKGWVTAFNTGEDSMRVFLKQHMAAKNLAEKGVPARVERYRTLREKYGRLQLERVIASSASELTVKLLDVEAHAREFTFRSETTAPYRLTSVSLKESASGIHGMFGGFHHR
;
A
#
# COMPACT_ATOMS: atom_id res chain seq x y z
N MET A 1 9.98 47.73 -64.52
CA MET A 1 8.85 47.70 -63.55
C MET A 1 8.25 46.33 -63.54
N ARG A 2 8.51 45.58 -62.51
CA ARG A 2 7.92 44.27 -62.31
C ARG A 2 7.26 44.24 -60.96
N PRO A 3 5.97 43.92 -60.83
CA PRO A 3 5.36 43.71 -59.56
C PRO A 3 5.69 42.31 -59.04
N THR A 4 6.29 42.30 -57.90
CA THR A 4 6.56 41.07 -57.13
C THR A 4 5.27 40.65 -56.46
N TRP A 5 4.78 39.50 -56.82
CA TRP A 5 3.66 38.86 -56.15
C TRP A 5 4.17 38.13 -54.94
N ILE A 6 3.85 38.61 -53.76
CA ILE A 6 4.09 37.91 -52.51
C ILE A 6 2.89 37.01 -52.27
N VAL A 7 3.07 35.74 -52.43
CA VAL A 7 2.11 34.73 -52.01
C VAL A 7 2.31 34.48 -50.51
N ALA A 8 1.43 35.03 -49.70
CA ALA A 8 1.39 34.69 -48.30
C ALA A 8 0.69 33.35 -48.15
N ALA A 9 1.49 32.32 -47.88
CA ALA A 9 0.95 31.03 -47.46
C ALA A 9 0.55 31.14 -45.99
N ALA A 10 -0.73 31.19 -45.73
CA ALA A 10 -1.25 31.05 -44.38
C ALA A 10 -1.12 29.59 -43.92
N LEU A 11 -0.16 29.34 -43.06
CA LEU A 11 -0.02 28.06 -42.37
C LEU A 11 -1.01 28.05 -41.21
N SER A 12 -2.14 27.39 -41.41
CA SER A 12 -3.09 27.13 -40.30
C SER A 12 -2.52 25.99 -39.47
N LEU A 13 -1.87 26.34 -38.33
CA LEU A 13 -1.58 25.39 -37.31
C LEU A 13 -2.90 25.02 -36.62
N ALA A 14 -3.40 23.85 -36.93
CA ALA A 14 -4.42 23.21 -36.10
C ALA A 14 -3.76 22.78 -34.78
N LEU A 15 -3.96 23.56 -33.76
CA LEU A 15 -3.65 23.14 -32.38
C LEU A 15 -4.66 22.05 -32.01
N THR A 16 -4.25 20.82 -32.20
CA THR A 16 -4.92 19.68 -31.58
C THR A 16 -4.54 19.72 -30.09
N THR A 17 -5.38 20.30 -29.28
CA THR A 17 -5.27 20.16 -27.83
C THR A 17 -5.54 18.71 -27.49
N PRO A 18 -4.58 17.98 -26.87
CA PRO A 18 -4.89 16.66 -26.34
C PRO A 18 -5.97 16.85 -25.28
N ALA A 19 -7.06 16.11 -25.42
CA ALA A 19 -8.09 16.07 -24.41
C ALA A 19 -7.45 15.48 -23.14
N VAL A 20 -7.19 16.33 -22.16
CA VAL A 20 -6.84 15.88 -20.82
C VAL A 20 -8.07 15.21 -20.28
N ARG A 21 -8.03 13.88 -20.17
CA ARG A 21 -9.04 13.16 -19.43
C ARG A 21 -8.98 13.65 -18.01
N ALA A 22 -9.99 14.33 -17.56
CA ALA A 22 -10.18 14.61 -16.15
C ALA A 22 -10.40 13.26 -15.46
N ASP A 23 -9.38 12.80 -14.70
CA ASP A 23 -9.55 11.67 -13.83
C ASP A 23 -10.65 12.00 -12.85
N THR A 24 -11.68 11.18 -12.83
CA THR A 24 -12.76 11.30 -11.87
C THR A 24 -12.18 11.02 -10.48
N PRO A 25 -12.21 11.96 -9.52
CA PRO A 25 -11.73 11.68 -8.17
C PRO A 25 -12.62 10.59 -7.57
N GLY A 26 -12.07 9.44 -7.25
CA GLY A 26 -12.74 8.42 -6.47
C GLY A 26 -12.57 6.96 -6.88
N ALA A 27 -11.91 6.59 -7.97
CA ALA A 27 -11.87 5.19 -8.39
C ALA A 27 -10.56 4.70 -9.03
N SER A 28 -9.49 5.47 -8.97
CA SER A 28 -8.18 5.00 -9.47
C SER A 28 -7.48 4.20 -8.39
N ALA A 29 -7.64 2.86 -8.43
CA ALA A 29 -6.78 1.97 -7.69
C ALA A 29 -5.34 2.20 -8.17
N THR A 30 -4.53 2.86 -7.35
CA THR A 30 -3.14 3.15 -7.66
C THR A 30 -2.32 1.92 -7.35
N THR A 31 -1.52 1.45 -8.31
CA THR A 31 -0.60 0.31 -8.15
C THR A 31 0.77 0.70 -7.60
N SER A 32 0.96 1.96 -7.26
CA SER A 32 2.19 2.49 -6.66
C SER A 32 1.96 2.95 -5.22
N TRP A 33 3.03 2.88 -4.41
CA TRP A 33 2.99 3.38 -3.05
C TRP A 33 2.73 4.89 -3.04
N PRO A 34 1.84 5.38 -2.16
CA PRO A 34 1.60 6.82 -2.03
C PRO A 34 2.86 7.57 -1.60
N ASP A 35 3.03 8.79 -2.10
CA ASP A 35 4.09 9.70 -1.70
C ASP A 35 3.70 10.42 -0.39
N THR A 36 3.55 9.64 0.67
CA THR A 36 3.24 10.08 2.02
C THR A 36 4.21 9.44 3.00
N ARG A 37 4.29 9.96 4.21
CA ARG A 37 5.14 9.38 5.26
C ARG A 37 4.72 7.95 5.60
N VAL A 38 3.43 7.72 5.76
CA VAL A 38 2.92 6.35 6.02
C VAL A 38 3.10 5.45 4.80
N GLY A 39 3.03 5.98 3.58
CA GLY A 39 3.34 5.24 2.35
C GLY A 39 4.80 4.78 2.30
N ALA A 40 5.73 5.64 2.67
CA ALA A 40 7.16 5.30 2.77
C ALA A 40 7.42 4.26 3.86
N LEU A 41 6.77 4.38 5.02
CA LEU A 41 6.85 3.40 6.11
C LEU A 41 6.31 2.04 5.68
N ALA A 42 5.16 2.01 5.02
CA ALA A 42 4.54 0.78 4.52
C ALA A 42 5.40 0.08 3.48
N LYS A 43 5.95 0.84 2.52
CA LYS A 43 6.91 0.33 1.53
C LYS A 43 8.15 -0.25 2.19
N GLY A 44 8.71 0.45 3.18
CA GLY A 44 9.86 -0.01 3.95
C GLY A 44 9.56 -1.30 4.73
N TRP A 45 8.39 -1.40 5.34
CA TRP A 45 7.95 -2.60 6.05
C TRP A 45 7.83 -3.80 5.11
N VAL A 46 7.20 -3.64 3.95
CA VAL A 46 7.08 -4.71 2.94
C VAL A 46 8.45 -5.11 2.39
N THR A 47 9.33 -4.17 2.14
CA THR A 47 10.72 -4.45 1.72
C THR A 47 11.47 -5.25 2.77
N ALA A 48 11.39 -4.87 4.04
CA ALA A 48 11.99 -5.60 5.15
C ALA A 48 11.37 -6.99 5.31
N PHE A 49 10.04 -7.09 5.17
CA PHE A 49 9.32 -8.37 5.21
C PHE A 49 9.84 -9.34 4.14
N ASN A 50 10.03 -8.88 2.93
CA ASN A 50 10.51 -9.70 1.82
C ASN A 50 12.01 -10.01 1.89
N THR A 51 12.80 -9.17 2.55
CA THR A 51 14.25 -9.33 2.68
C THR A 51 14.60 -10.39 3.71
N GLY A 52 14.02 -10.34 4.90
CA GLY A 52 14.27 -11.32 5.93
C GLY A 52 14.13 -10.79 7.36
N GLU A 53 14.38 -11.66 8.32
CA GLU A 53 14.19 -11.40 9.74
C GLU A 53 15.08 -10.28 10.28
N ASP A 54 16.36 -10.27 9.92
CA ASP A 54 17.29 -9.24 10.38
C ASP A 54 16.90 -7.86 9.87
N SER A 55 16.46 -7.75 8.61
CA SER A 55 15.95 -6.50 8.04
C SER A 55 14.67 -6.05 8.74
N MET A 56 13.77 -6.96 9.07
CA MET A 56 12.56 -6.63 9.82
C MET A 56 12.89 -6.15 11.23
N ARG A 57 13.84 -6.78 11.90
CA ARG A 57 14.30 -6.38 13.23
C ARG A 57 14.88 -4.97 13.23
N VAL A 58 15.72 -4.66 12.27
CA VAL A 58 16.29 -3.31 12.08
C VAL A 58 15.18 -2.29 11.79
N PHE A 59 14.27 -2.62 10.87
CA PHE A 59 13.16 -1.76 10.54
C PHE A 59 12.28 -1.41 11.76
N LEU A 60 11.91 -2.41 12.56
CA LEU A 60 11.10 -2.21 13.76
C LEU A 60 11.79 -1.30 14.78
N LYS A 61 13.08 -1.49 15.00
CA LYS A 61 13.87 -0.63 15.92
C LYS A 61 13.94 0.81 15.45
N GLN A 62 14.06 1.04 14.15
CA GLN A 62 14.26 2.38 13.58
C GLN A 62 12.96 3.12 13.30
N HIS A 63 11.90 2.43 12.95
CA HIS A 63 10.69 3.03 12.39
C HIS A 63 9.40 2.80 13.19
N MET A 64 9.43 1.94 14.21
CA MET A 64 8.30 1.77 15.10
C MET A 64 8.32 2.80 16.23
N ALA A 65 7.15 3.33 16.59
CA ALA A 65 7.03 4.28 17.69
C ALA A 65 7.46 3.66 19.01
N ALA A 66 8.20 4.43 19.83
CA ALA A 66 8.77 3.96 21.08
C ALA A 66 7.70 3.44 22.06
N LYS A 67 6.56 4.10 22.14
CA LYS A 67 5.40 3.67 22.95
C LYS A 67 4.94 2.27 22.57
N ASN A 68 4.83 2.01 21.28
CA ASN A 68 4.38 0.72 20.74
C ASN A 68 5.42 -0.39 20.97
N LEU A 69 6.71 -0.05 20.94
CA LEU A 69 7.79 -0.98 21.29
C LEU A 69 7.84 -1.28 22.80
N ALA A 70 7.43 -0.31 23.65
CA ALA A 70 7.32 -0.53 25.08
C ALA A 70 6.15 -1.46 25.45
N GLU A 71 5.03 -1.35 24.74
CA GLU A 71 3.87 -2.23 24.91
C GLU A 71 4.12 -3.64 24.41
N LYS A 72 4.74 -3.76 23.25
CA LYS A 72 5.10 -5.03 22.62
C LYS A 72 6.48 -4.90 21.97
N GLY A 73 7.46 -5.51 22.59
CA GLY A 73 8.86 -5.41 22.20
C GLY A 73 9.18 -6.01 20.82
N VAL A 74 10.37 -5.74 20.34
CA VAL A 74 10.87 -6.24 19.07
C VAL A 74 10.82 -7.77 18.99
N PRO A 75 11.22 -8.56 20.03
CA PRO A 75 11.16 -10.02 19.95
C PRO A 75 9.76 -10.56 19.64
N ALA A 76 8.71 -10.03 20.29
CA ALA A 76 7.33 -10.47 20.06
C ALA A 76 6.83 -10.09 18.66
N ARG A 77 7.27 -8.95 18.14
CA ARG A 77 6.94 -8.50 16.77
C ARG A 77 7.65 -9.32 15.71
N VAL A 78 8.89 -9.71 15.97
CA VAL A 78 9.65 -10.63 15.09
C VAL A 78 9.03 -12.02 15.07
N GLU A 79 8.51 -12.50 16.19
CA GLU A 79 7.78 -13.76 16.23
C GLU A 79 6.51 -13.72 15.37
N ARG A 80 5.75 -12.63 15.46
CA ARG A 80 4.62 -12.39 14.56
C ARG A 80 5.05 -12.33 13.09
N TYR A 81 6.16 -11.67 12.81
CA TYR A 81 6.74 -11.64 11.46
C TYR A 81 7.02 -13.04 10.92
N ARG A 82 7.63 -13.91 11.71
CA ARG A 82 7.90 -15.30 11.32
C ARG A 82 6.62 -16.03 10.92
N THR A 83 5.58 -15.90 11.75
CA THR A 83 4.26 -16.48 11.48
C THR A 83 3.67 -15.99 10.18
N LEU A 84 3.71 -14.68 9.94
CA LEU A 84 3.21 -14.07 8.70
C LEU A 84 4.05 -14.47 7.49
N ARG A 85 5.36 -14.54 7.64
CA ARG A 85 6.29 -14.93 6.58
C ARG A 85 6.08 -16.38 6.16
N GLU A 86 5.88 -17.26 7.10
CA GLU A 86 5.56 -18.68 6.86
C GLU A 86 4.23 -18.82 6.12
N LYS A 87 3.21 -18.05 6.55
CA LYS A 87 1.85 -18.14 6.00
C LYS A 87 1.75 -17.52 4.60
N TYR A 88 2.38 -16.39 4.36
CA TYR A 88 2.19 -15.59 3.13
C TYR A 88 3.38 -15.63 2.18
N GLY A 89 4.54 -16.00 2.62
CA GLY A 89 5.76 -16.01 1.84
C GLY A 89 6.27 -14.60 1.54
N ARG A 90 6.03 -14.12 0.33
CA ARG A 90 6.37 -12.74 -0.09
C ARG A 90 5.11 -11.92 -0.26
N LEU A 91 5.25 -10.61 -0.05
CA LEU A 91 4.17 -9.66 -0.23
C LEU A 91 4.52 -8.68 -1.35
N GLN A 92 3.56 -8.38 -2.20
CA GLN A 92 3.69 -7.44 -3.29
C GLN A 92 2.48 -6.51 -3.32
N LEU A 93 2.70 -5.22 -3.52
CA LEU A 93 1.61 -4.27 -3.66
C LEU A 93 0.76 -4.59 -4.89
N GLU A 94 -0.53 -4.82 -4.66
CA GLU A 94 -1.52 -4.93 -5.73
C GLU A 94 -2.17 -3.58 -6.00
N ARG A 95 -2.70 -2.95 -4.95
CA ARG A 95 -3.36 -1.65 -5.06
C ARG A 95 -3.49 -0.95 -3.70
N VAL A 96 -3.65 0.35 -3.75
CA VAL A 96 -4.01 1.19 -2.62
C VAL A 96 -5.52 1.30 -2.54
N ILE A 97 -6.10 1.02 -1.36
CA ILE A 97 -7.54 1.11 -1.12
C ILE A 97 -7.91 2.48 -0.56
N ALA A 98 -7.18 2.93 0.44
CA ALA A 98 -7.39 4.21 1.10
C ALA A 98 -6.06 4.77 1.59
N SER A 99 -5.90 6.07 1.50
CA SER A 99 -4.68 6.76 1.93
C SER A 99 -5.02 8.09 2.59
N SER A 100 -4.44 8.33 3.75
CA SER A 100 -4.44 9.61 4.45
C SER A 100 -3.02 9.96 4.89
N ALA A 101 -2.84 11.05 5.62
CA ALA A 101 -1.52 11.43 6.13
C ALA A 101 -0.92 10.43 7.11
N SER A 102 -1.75 9.73 7.89
CA SER A 102 -1.33 8.83 8.99
C SER A 102 -1.86 7.40 8.88
N GLU A 103 -2.68 7.10 7.89
CA GLU A 103 -3.26 5.77 7.69
C GLU A 103 -3.24 5.40 6.22
N LEU A 104 -2.84 4.18 5.93
CA LEU A 104 -2.79 3.61 4.60
C LEU A 104 -3.35 2.20 4.61
N THR A 105 -4.36 1.94 3.80
CA THR A 105 -4.91 0.60 3.57
C THR A 105 -4.59 0.16 2.15
N VAL A 106 -3.99 -1.00 2.03
CA VAL A 106 -3.55 -1.58 0.75
C VAL A 106 -3.95 -3.04 0.62
N LYS A 107 -4.08 -3.49 -0.61
CA LYS A 107 -4.09 -4.91 -0.94
C LYS A 107 -2.67 -5.33 -1.30
N LEU A 108 -2.19 -6.36 -0.62
CA LEU A 108 -0.93 -7.04 -0.92
C LEU A 108 -1.23 -8.44 -1.40
N LEU A 109 -0.54 -8.85 -2.46
CA LEU A 109 -0.57 -10.23 -2.94
C LEU A 109 0.44 -11.05 -2.16
N ASP A 110 0.02 -12.22 -1.68
CA ASP A 110 0.91 -13.23 -1.13
C ASP A 110 1.59 -14.05 -2.24
N VAL A 111 2.42 -15.01 -1.86
CA VAL A 111 3.16 -15.87 -2.80
C VAL A 111 2.24 -16.71 -3.69
N GLU A 112 1.02 -16.98 -3.26
CA GLU A 112 -0.02 -17.69 -4.02
C GLU A 112 -0.94 -16.76 -4.82
N ALA A 113 -0.60 -15.48 -4.89
CA ALA A 113 -1.37 -14.42 -5.54
C ALA A 113 -2.76 -14.17 -4.91
N HIS A 114 -2.94 -14.50 -3.64
CA HIS A 114 -4.12 -14.11 -2.89
C HIS A 114 -3.98 -12.68 -2.35
N ALA A 115 -5.00 -11.86 -2.55
CA ALA A 115 -5.02 -10.50 -2.05
C ALA A 115 -5.32 -10.46 -0.54
N ARG A 116 -4.46 -9.78 0.21
CA ARG A 116 -4.58 -9.58 1.65
C ARG A 116 -4.66 -8.09 1.95
N GLU A 117 -5.59 -7.69 2.80
CA GLU A 117 -5.76 -6.29 3.16
C GLU A 117 -4.95 -5.95 4.40
N PHE A 118 -4.03 -5.00 4.23
CA PHE A 118 -3.18 -4.49 5.31
C PHE A 118 -3.49 -3.02 5.57
N THR A 119 -3.51 -2.64 6.82
CA THR A 119 -3.61 -1.25 7.25
C THR A 119 -2.38 -0.86 8.05
N PHE A 120 -1.71 0.18 7.60
CA PHE A 120 -0.56 0.80 8.24
C PHE A 120 -0.98 2.10 8.89
N ARG A 121 -0.59 2.31 10.14
CA ARG A 121 -0.84 3.57 10.85
C ARG A 121 0.46 4.13 11.36
N SER A 122 0.58 5.45 11.29
CA SER A 122 1.70 6.19 11.84
C SER A 122 1.25 7.24 12.84
N GLU A 123 2.21 7.76 13.61
CA GLU A 123 1.99 8.92 14.46
C GLU A 123 1.55 10.12 13.61
N THR A 124 0.72 10.97 14.17
CA THR A 124 0.27 12.23 13.55
C THR A 124 1.22 13.40 13.81
N THR A 125 2.16 13.22 14.72
CA THR A 125 3.18 14.20 15.10
C THR A 125 4.58 13.61 14.92
N ALA A 126 5.60 14.49 14.84
CA ALA A 126 6.99 14.05 14.74
C ALA A 126 7.36 13.14 15.92
N PRO A 127 8.13 12.08 15.70
CA PRO A 127 8.87 11.70 14.49
C PRO A 127 8.08 10.91 13.43
N TYR A 128 6.76 10.84 13.50
CA TYR A 128 5.87 10.17 12.54
C TYR A 128 6.20 8.69 12.29
N ARG A 129 6.50 7.98 13.35
CA ARG A 129 6.86 6.57 13.28
C ARG A 129 5.63 5.68 13.14
N LEU A 130 5.85 4.48 12.66
CA LEU A 130 4.80 3.47 12.52
C LEU A 130 4.26 3.06 13.89
N THR A 131 2.93 3.06 14.06
CA THR A 131 2.27 2.65 15.29
C THR A 131 1.67 1.26 15.21
N SER A 132 1.15 0.88 14.05
CA SER A 132 0.58 -0.44 13.86
C SER A 132 0.60 -0.90 12.41
N VAL A 133 0.67 -2.20 12.25
CA VAL A 133 0.38 -2.92 11.02
C VAL A 133 -0.68 -3.95 11.36
N SER A 134 -1.85 -3.84 10.75
CA SER A 134 -2.96 -4.76 10.95
C SER A 134 -3.34 -5.46 9.66
N LEU A 135 -3.71 -6.72 9.78
CA LEU A 135 -4.19 -7.54 8.69
C LEU A 135 -5.68 -7.79 8.91
N LYS A 136 -6.49 -7.47 7.93
CA LYS A 136 -7.88 -7.85 7.92
C LYS A 136 -7.97 -9.28 7.42
N GLU A 137 -8.28 -10.20 8.31
CA GLU A 137 -8.59 -11.55 7.91
C GLU A 137 -9.95 -11.54 7.20
N SER A 138 -9.96 -11.98 5.95
CA SER A 138 -11.22 -12.21 5.25
C SER A 138 -11.97 -13.28 6.01
N ALA A 139 -13.18 -12.97 6.43
CA ALA A 139 -14.11 -13.93 7.04
C ALA A 139 -14.61 -15.00 6.02
N SER A 140 -13.75 -15.41 5.10
CA SER A 140 -14.02 -16.45 4.12
C SER A 140 -13.60 -17.80 4.69
N GLY A 141 -14.46 -18.38 5.51
CA GLY A 141 -14.15 -19.72 5.95
C GLY A 141 -15.02 -20.30 7.07
N ILE A 142 -16.03 -19.59 7.55
CA ILE A 142 -16.97 -20.18 8.48
C ILE A 142 -18.42 -20.08 7.92
N HIS A 143 -18.61 -20.60 6.72
CA HIS A 143 -19.93 -21.02 6.28
C HIS A 143 -19.89 -22.52 6.09
N GLY A 144 -20.33 -23.21 7.09
CA GLY A 144 -20.70 -24.59 6.94
C GLY A 144 -19.93 -25.56 7.82
N MET A 145 -20.10 -25.50 9.12
CA MET A 145 -20.04 -26.68 9.99
C MET A 145 -20.73 -26.42 11.34
N PHE A 146 -21.99 -26.01 11.27
CA PHE A 146 -22.90 -26.35 12.34
C PHE A 146 -24.11 -27.06 11.72
N GLY A 147 -23.84 -28.23 11.14
CA GLY A 147 -24.82 -29.26 10.94
C GLY A 147 -25.23 -29.76 12.31
N GLY A 148 -26.51 -29.60 12.65
CA GLY A 148 -27.04 -29.89 13.92
C GLY A 148 -26.80 -31.32 14.38
N PHE A 149 -26.30 -31.44 15.57
CA PHE A 149 -26.51 -32.65 16.36
C PHE A 149 -27.82 -32.50 17.11
N HIS A 150 -28.86 -33.08 16.53
CA HIS A 150 -30.04 -33.43 17.30
C HIS A 150 -29.73 -34.69 18.09
N HIS A 151 -29.51 -34.53 19.39
CA HIS A 151 -29.63 -35.63 20.31
C HIS A 151 -31.11 -35.73 20.76
N ARG A 152 -31.67 -36.88 20.47
CA ARG A 152 -32.81 -37.41 21.22
C ARG A 152 -32.27 -38.08 22.48
#